data_65ed63a26d1ef95aad2af716045ebdfd
#
_entry.id   65ed63a26d1ef95aad2af716045ebdfd
#
_cell.length_a   1.000
_cell.length_b   1.000
_cell.length_c   1.000
_cell.angle_alpha   90.00
_cell.angle_beta   90.00
_cell.angle_gamma   90.00
#
_symmetry.space_group_name_H-M   'P 1'
#
loop_
_entity.id
_entity.type
_entity.pdbx_description
1 polymer ?
#
loop_
_entity_poly.entity_id
_entity_poly.type
_entity_poly.pdbx_seq_one_letter_code
_entity_poly.pdbx_strand_id
1 'polypeptide(L)'
;MPRQTINDQLQRRQSRNAAAERAINQEAIRKRQIRSWIILVVVVLAVVLGIHFLRGYGKGKEITLSRLPCYSNQSVTPFRDGLVYYDGASIHHLSSGGTIRWSFPTGTDIRFSTGPTHMAVWSGRQLFLIDKNGNATYNESLEGEVQFARVGERFAAVVVGEDTEPKLIVKDLNGAQVDVETEAYSGLLILDAGFFGDQGEYMWTLALDVFGTAPNTIMNTFQVGKMNTGSVSLGEYMSYKVLYENTRLRVFTTQQVYTYDYRCTQDTNATMLAYGWKLIDYEIPERGRAKLLLAPTSQTSSAQVISELRVLEGDRDKRYTLPDKCVGAHMYNGNIYAVTGDYIYRADTNSQRFFGYKIPGNLAGDITASYGITSDGKMLLASGESMYALTLPDK
;
A
#
# COMPACT_ATOMS: atom_id res chain seq x y z
N MET A 1 51.35 -42.84 83.03
CA MET A 1 50.47 -43.10 81.90
C MET A 1 49.60 -41.90 81.49
N PRO A 2 50.11 -40.82 80.95
CA PRO A 2 49.20 -39.87 80.22
C PRO A 2 49.72 -39.34 78.87
N ARG A 3 50.88 -39.84 78.35
CA ARG A 3 51.44 -39.31 77.05
C ARG A 3 50.79 -39.95 75.77
N GLN A 4 50.27 -41.16 75.83
CA GLN A 4 49.62 -41.80 74.65
C GLN A 4 48.30 -41.22 74.24
N THR A 5 47.54 -40.70 75.20
CA THR A 5 46.21 -40.12 74.92
C THR A 5 46.26 -38.80 74.20
N ILE A 6 47.30 -38.00 74.33
CA ILE A 6 47.46 -36.67 73.65
C ILE A 6 47.87 -36.89 72.20
N ASN A 7 48.73 -37.82 71.90
CA ASN A 7 49.11 -38.12 70.50
C ASN A 7 47.98 -38.66 69.65
N ASP A 8 47.10 -39.52 70.23
CA ASP A 8 45.95 -40.06 69.55
C ASP A 8 44.91 -38.96 69.31
N GLN A 9 44.73 -38.00 70.18
CA GLN A 9 43.83 -36.84 69.94
C GLN A 9 44.42 -35.90 68.89
N LEU A 10 45.70 -35.67 68.81
CA LEU A 10 46.35 -34.87 67.77
C LEU A 10 46.24 -35.55 66.42
N GLN A 11 46.47 -36.87 66.30
CA GLN A 11 46.31 -37.57 65.05
C GLN A 11 44.86 -37.57 64.56
N ARG A 12 43.84 -37.74 65.41
CA ARG A 12 42.44 -37.66 65.10
C ARG A 12 42.04 -36.22 64.64
N ARG A 13 42.61 -35.16 65.22
CA ARG A 13 42.37 -33.79 64.75
C ARG A 13 43.03 -33.54 63.40
N GLN A 14 44.24 -34.03 63.17
CA GLN A 14 44.92 -33.89 61.87
C GLN A 14 44.17 -34.66 60.74
N SER A 15 43.74 -35.88 61.03
CA SER A 15 42.96 -36.65 60.06
C SER A 15 41.57 -36.04 59.76
N ARG A 16 40.88 -35.40 60.73
CA ARG A 16 39.65 -34.67 60.53
C ARG A 16 39.90 -33.38 59.73
N ASN A 17 40.94 -32.66 59.98
CA ASN A 17 41.24 -31.45 59.19
C ASN A 17 41.63 -31.79 57.74
N ALA A 18 42.44 -32.85 57.54
CA ALA A 18 42.75 -33.33 56.21
C ALA A 18 41.52 -33.87 55.43
N ALA A 19 40.55 -34.49 56.12
CA ALA A 19 39.29 -34.93 55.51
C ALA A 19 38.40 -33.71 55.14
N ALA A 20 38.33 -32.69 56.00
CA ALA A 20 37.59 -31.46 55.75
C ALA A 20 38.21 -30.65 54.58
N GLU A 21 39.53 -30.53 54.50
CA GLU A 21 40.22 -29.90 53.37
C GLU A 21 39.97 -30.62 52.03
N ARG A 22 39.99 -31.98 52.07
CA ARG A 22 39.68 -32.76 50.87
C ARG A 22 38.22 -32.59 50.41
N ALA A 23 37.30 -32.50 51.37
CA ALA A 23 35.86 -32.25 51.05
C ALA A 23 35.66 -30.84 50.44
N ILE A 24 36.31 -29.81 51.02
CA ILE A 24 36.25 -28.42 50.49
C ILE A 24 36.89 -28.36 49.09
N ASN A 25 38.00 -29.02 48.86
CA ASN A 25 38.66 -29.06 47.56
C ASN A 25 37.80 -29.82 46.50
N GLN A 26 37.17 -30.92 46.89
CA GLN A 26 36.27 -31.65 46.01
C GLN A 26 35.04 -30.82 45.64
N GLU A 27 34.48 -30.10 46.58
CA GLU A 27 33.34 -29.19 46.30
C GLU A 27 33.73 -28.02 45.40
N ALA A 28 34.92 -27.43 45.60
CA ALA A 28 35.47 -26.40 44.74
C ALA A 28 35.74 -26.89 43.32
N ILE A 29 36.29 -28.09 43.16
CA ILE A 29 36.49 -28.73 41.83
C ILE A 29 35.14 -29.00 41.15
N ARG A 30 34.17 -29.54 41.90
CA ARG A 30 32.79 -29.80 41.37
C ARG A 30 32.09 -28.51 40.95
N LYS A 31 32.18 -27.44 41.74
CA LYS A 31 31.65 -26.10 41.39
C LYS A 31 32.33 -25.53 40.15
N ARG A 32 33.63 -25.73 40.01
CA ARG A 32 34.41 -25.28 38.83
C ARG A 32 34.00 -26.07 37.55
N GLN A 33 33.81 -27.38 37.67
CA GLN A 33 33.35 -28.23 36.59
C GLN A 33 31.92 -27.86 36.16
N ILE A 34 31.01 -27.65 37.10
CA ILE A 34 29.64 -27.22 36.81
C ILE A 34 29.62 -25.87 36.08
N ARG A 35 30.44 -24.90 36.55
CA ARG A 35 30.57 -23.60 35.87
C ARG A 35 31.11 -23.75 34.44
N SER A 36 32.11 -24.60 34.22
CA SER A 36 32.66 -24.87 32.89
C SER A 36 31.62 -25.51 31.96
N TRP A 37 30.80 -26.44 32.48
CA TRP A 37 29.72 -27.06 31.75
C TRP A 37 28.60 -26.04 31.37
N ILE A 38 28.25 -25.15 32.30
CA ILE A 38 27.28 -24.08 32.04
C ILE A 38 27.79 -23.14 30.94
N ILE A 39 29.06 -22.74 31.02
CA ILE A 39 29.67 -21.86 29.99
C ILE A 39 29.68 -22.58 28.63
N LEU A 40 30.03 -23.87 28.60
CA LEU A 40 30.01 -24.65 27.35
C LEU A 40 28.62 -24.74 26.75
N VAL A 41 27.60 -24.99 27.55
CA VAL A 41 26.19 -25.03 27.09
C VAL A 41 25.73 -23.67 26.55
N VAL A 42 26.10 -22.58 27.26
CA VAL A 42 25.74 -21.23 26.79
C VAL A 42 26.42 -20.89 25.46
N VAL A 43 27.73 -21.25 25.31
CA VAL A 43 28.44 -21.06 24.05
C VAL A 43 27.85 -21.88 22.90
N VAL A 44 27.53 -23.15 23.15
CA VAL A 44 26.88 -24.00 22.15
C VAL A 44 25.49 -23.44 21.74
N LEU A 45 24.72 -22.97 22.72
CA LEU A 45 23.41 -22.36 22.47
C LEU A 45 23.54 -21.04 21.68
N ALA A 46 24.53 -20.22 22.00
CA ALA A 46 24.84 -18.99 21.27
C ALA A 46 25.29 -19.27 19.82
N VAL A 47 26.08 -20.32 19.60
CA VAL A 47 26.52 -20.76 18.26
C VAL A 47 25.33 -21.31 17.46
N VAL A 48 24.49 -22.13 18.07
CA VAL A 48 23.27 -22.66 17.41
C VAL A 48 22.30 -21.56 17.05
N LEU A 49 22.05 -20.62 17.98
CA LEU A 49 21.24 -19.43 17.72
C LEU A 49 21.87 -18.56 16.64
N GLY A 50 23.18 -18.34 16.68
CA GLY A 50 23.92 -17.62 15.66
C GLY A 50 23.80 -18.24 14.27
N ILE A 51 23.95 -19.57 14.17
CA ILE A 51 23.76 -20.32 12.91
C ILE A 51 22.32 -20.26 12.45
N HIS A 52 21.35 -20.36 13.35
CA HIS A 52 19.93 -20.26 13.03
C HIS A 52 19.57 -18.87 12.52
N PHE A 53 20.11 -17.84 13.18
CA PHE A 53 19.95 -16.43 12.78
C PHE A 53 20.63 -16.14 11.43
N LEU A 54 21.85 -16.63 11.20
CA LEU A 54 22.58 -16.50 9.94
C LEU A 54 21.92 -17.29 8.79
N ARG A 55 21.34 -18.45 9.05
CA ARG A 55 20.57 -19.20 8.05
C ARG A 55 19.23 -18.54 7.70
N GLY A 56 18.59 -17.86 8.66
CA GLY A 56 17.39 -17.04 8.42
C GLY A 56 17.70 -15.75 7.65
N TYR A 57 18.87 -15.17 7.85
CA TYR A 57 19.31 -13.92 7.20
C TYR A 57 19.74 -14.07 5.72
N GLY A 58 19.91 -15.29 5.24
CA GLY A 58 20.49 -15.56 3.90
C GLY A 58 19.49 -15.98 2.82
N LYS A 59 18.27 -16.37 3.17
CA LYS A 59 17.24 -16.73 2.16
C LYS A 59 16.30 -15.56 2.00
N GLY A 60 16.54 -14.72 0.99
CA GLY A 60 15.54 -13.81 0.48
C GLY A 60 14.26 -14.61 0.12
N LYS A 61 13.11 -13.96 0.17
CA LYS A 61 11.83 -14.55 -0.20
C LYS A 61 11.95 -15.07 -1.63
N GLU A 62 11.64 -16.33 -1.85
CA GLU A 62 11.71 -16.91 -3.20
C GLU A 62 10.71 -16.19 -4.10
N ILE A 63 11.19 -15.71 -5.25
CA ILE A 63 10.35 -15.05 -6.23
C ILE A 63 9.49 -16.14 -6.87
N THR A 64 8.19 -16.08 -6.65
CA THR A 64 7.22 -17.02 -7.24
C THR A 64 6.27 -16.27 -8.15
N LEU A 65 5.87 -16.94 -9.22
CA LEU A 65 4.90 -16.42 -10.18
C LEU A 65 3.68 -17.35 -10.19
N SER A 66 2.51 -16.81 -9.89
CA SER A 66 1.25 -17.55 -9.88
C SER A 66 0.32 -17.00 -10.97
N ARG A 67 -0.22 -17.86 -11.81
CA ARG A 67 -1.24 -17.48 -12.79
C ARG A 67 -2.55 -17.20 -12.07
N LEU A 68 -3.23 -16.13 -12.47
CA LEU A 68 -4.53 -15.72 -11.96
C LEU A 68 -5.65 -16.16 -12.93
N PRO A 69 -6.85 -16.48 -12.44
CA PRO A 69 -7.99 -16.87 -13.28
C PRO A 69 -8.73 -15.66 -13.87
N CYS A 70 -7.99 -14.63 -14.27
CA CYS A 70 -8.53 -13.44 -14.95
C CYS A 70 -7.63 -13.06 -16.13
N TYR A 71 -8.14 -12.17 -16.98
CA TYR A 71 -7.49 -11.75 -18.21
C TYR A 71 -7.14 -10.26 -18.17
N SER A 72 -6.14 -9.85 -18.92
CA SER A 72 -5.64 -8.48 -18.96
C SER A 72 -6.61 -7.46 -19.62
N ASN A 73 -7.56 -7.95 -20.41
CA ASN A 73 -8.63 -7.14 -21.00
C ASN A 73 -9.84 -6.94 -20.06
N GLN A 74 -9.85 -7.59 -18.91
CA GLN A 74 -10.86 -7.39 -17.88
C GLN A 74 -10.49 -6.21 -16.98
N SER A 75 -11.50 -5.56 -16.37
CA SER A 75 -11.25 -4.55 -15.35
C SER A 75 -10.70 -5.23 -14.10
N VAL A 76 -9.40 -5.05 -13.85
CA VAL A 76 -8.69 -5.63 -12.69
C VAL A 76 -8.21 -4.52 -11.78
N THR A 77 -8.46 -4.63 -10.49
CA THR A 77 -8.02 -3.64 -9.49
C THR A 77 -7.56 -4.34 -8.22
N PRO A 78 -6.42 -3.92 -7.61
CA PRO A 78 -6.04 -4.38 -6.29
C PRO A 78 -7.13 -4.07 -5.26
N PHE A 79 -7.44 -5.03 -4.41
CA PHE A 79 -8.40 -4.86 -3.32
C PHE A 79 -7.91 -5.65 -2.11
N ARG A 80 -7.54 -4.92 -1.03
CA ARG A 80 -6.97 -5.50 0.19
C ARG A 80 -5.74 -6.38 -0.12
N ASP A 81 -5.71 -7.61 0.40
CA ASP A 81 -4.68 -8.63 0.20
C ASP A 81 -4.91 -9.49 -1.06
N GLY A 82 -5.59 -8.93 -2.05
CA GLY A 82 -5.90 -9.60 -3.30
C GLY A 82 -6.27 -8.61 -4.40
N LEU A 83 -7.15 -9.05 -5.27
CA LEU A 83 -7.65 -8.24 -6.37
C LEU A 83 -9.13 -8.55 -6.66
N VAL A 84 -9.81 -7.61 -7.25
CA VAL A 84 -11.13 -7.81 -7.84
C VAL A 84 -11.05 -7.67 -9.35
N TYR A 85 -11.86 -8.46 -10.04
CA TYR A 85 -12.05 -8.34 -11.49
C TYR A 85 -13.52 -8.58 -11.88
N TYR A 86 -13.87 -8.06 -13.03
CA TYR A 86 -15.19 -8.23 -13.63
C TYR A 86 -15.07 -9.09 -14.89
N ASP A 87 -15.87 -10.16 -14.98
CA ASP A 87 -15.84 -11.13 -16.10
C ASP A 87 -16.89 -10.87 -17.20
N GLY A 88 -17.69 -9.81 -17.06
CA GLY A 88 -18.80 -9.49 -17.96
C GLY A 88 -20.18 -9.82 -17.38
N ALA A 89 -20.26 -10.54 -16.26
CA ALA A 89 -21.52 -10.91 -15.59
C ALA A 89 -21.43 -10.79 -14.07
N SER A 90 -20.25 -11.00 -13.50
CA SER A 90 -20.01 -11.02 -12.05
C SER A 90 -18.69 -10.33 -11.68
N ILE A 91 -18.64 -9.78 -10.49
CA ILE A 91 -17.39 -9.37 -9.85
C ILE A 91 -16.88 -10.53 -9.01
N HIS A 92 -15.57 -10.79 -9.11
CA HIS A 92 -14.88 -11.82 -8.37
C HIS A 92 -13.78 -11.20 -7.52
N HIS A 93 -13.67 -11.59 -6.26
CA HIS A 93 -12.54 -11.27 -5.42
C HIS A 93 -11.62 -12.49 -5.33
N LEU A 94 -10.38 -12.29 -5.72
CA LEU A 94 -9.31 -13.28 -5.63
C LEU A 94 -8.37 -12.95 -4.49
N SER A 95 -7.86 -13.99 -3.83
CA SER A 95 -6.62 -13.87 -3.06
C SER A 95 -5.45 -13.57 -4.00
N SER A 96 -4.37 -13.04 -3.50
CA SER A 96 -3.12 -12.84 -4.25
C SER A 96 -2.50 -14.15 -4.79
N GLY A 97 -2.96 -15.32 -4.31
CA GLY A 97 -2.63 -16.64 -4.82
C GLY A 97 -3.53 -17.14 -5.95
N GLY A 98 -4.55 -16.36 -6.37
CA GLY A 98 -5.46 -16.70 -7.45
C GLY A 98 -6.69 -17.54 -7.03
N THR A 99 -6.91 -17.75 -5.72
CA THR A 99 -8.11 -18.44 -5.24
C THR A 99 -9.27 -17.48 -5.15
N ILE A 100 -10.41 -17.83 -5.73
CA ILE A 100 -11.65 -17.06 -5.61
C ILE A 100 -12.13 -17.13 -4.16
N ARG A 101 -12.27 -15.99 -3.50
CA ARG A 101 -12.83 -15.86 -2.15
C ARG A 101 -14.33 -15.75 -2.16
N TRP A 102 -14.82 -14.91 -3.08
CA TRP A 102 -16.27 -14.73 -3.31
C TRP A 102 -16.52 -14.23 -4.74
N SER A 103 -17.76 -14.39 -5.16
CA SER A 103 -18.27 -13.88 -6.43
C SER A 103 -19.61 -13.23 -6.19
N PHE A 104 -19.86 -12.10 -6.85
CA PHE A 104 -21.11 -11.35 -6.74
C PHE A 104 -21.69 -11.11 -8.14
N PRO A 105 -22.88 -11.63 -8.47
CA PRO A 105 -23.51 -11.42 -9.75
C PRO A 105 -24.01 -9.97 -9.87
N THR A 106 -23.61 -9.26 -10.91
CA THR A 106 -23.92 -7.85 -11.12
C THR A 106 -24.69 -7.54 -12.39
N GLY A 107 -24.69 -8.48 -13.34
CA GLY A 107 -25.18 -8.22 -14.71
C GLY A 107 -24.10 -7.63 -15.61
N THR A 108 -24.54 -7.11 -16.77
CA THR A 108 -23.66 -6.55 -17.80
C THR A 108 -23.41 -5.05 -17.62
N ASP A 109 -22.36 -4.55 -18.28
CA ASP A 109 -22.02 -3.11 -18.38
C ASP A 109 -21.86 -2.39 -17.03
N ILE A 110 -21.23 -3.07 -16.08
CA ILE A 110 -20.96 -2.48 -14.79
C ILE A 110 -19.67 -1.67 -14.79
N ARG A 111 -19.62 -0.70 -13.91
CA ARG A 111 -18.40 -0.03 -13.44
C ARG A 111 -18.26 -0.26 -11.94
N PHE A 112 -17.05 -0.16 -11.44
CA PHE A 112 -16.84 -0.29 -10.01
C PHE A 112 -15.66 0.55 -9.53
N SER A 113 -15.65 0.85 -8.25
CA SER A 113 -14.52 1.45 -7.53
C SER A 113 -14.32 0.75 -6.19
N THR A 114 -13.06 0.57 -5.81
CA THR A 114 -12.67 -0.05 -4.55
C THR A 114 -12.34 1.00 -3.50
N GLY A 115 -12.77 0.76 -2.27
CA GLY A 115 -12.37 1.50 -1.08
C GLY A 115 -11.63 0.61 -0.07
N PRO A 116 -11.34 1.09 1.13
CA PRO A 116 -10.58 0.33 2.13
C PRO A 116 -11.29 -0.96 2.60
N THR A 117 -12.62 -0.93 2.75
CA THR A 117 -13.43 -2.04 3.30
C THR A 117 -14.59 -2.48 2.43
N HIS A 118 -15.04 -1.61 1.54
CA HIS A 118 -16.17 -1.83 0.63
C HIS A 118 -15.78 -1.43 -0.78
N MET A 119 -16.62 -1.82 -1.72
CA MET A 119 -16.58 -1.36 -3.11
C MET A 119 -17.97 -0.85 -3.50
N ALA A 120 -17.99 0.13 -4.40
CA ALA A 120 -19.19 0.52 -5.12
C ALA A 120 -19.20 -0.12 -6.50
N VAL A 121 -20.35 -0.66 -6.90
CA VAL A 121 -20.58 -1.26 -8.21
C VAL A 121 -21.86 -0.64 -8.77
N TRP A 122 -21.85 -0.20 -10.02
CA TRP A 122 -23.02 0.43 -10.62
C TRP A 122 -23.17 0.12 -12.11
N SER A 123 -24.43 0.15 -12.56
CA SER A 123 -24.82 0.07 -13.97
C SER A 123 -26.07 0.92 -14.17
N GLY A 124 -26.02 1.92 -15.05
CA GLY A 124 -27.10 2.87 -15.20
C GLY A 124 -27.49 3.53 -13.88
N ARG A 125 -28.72 3.27 -13.41
CA ARG A 125 -29.23 3.81 -12.13
C ARG A 125 -29.01 2.88 -10.93
N GLN A 126 -28.64 1.63 -11.16
CA GLN A 126 -28.45 0.64 -10.10
C GLN A 126 -27.11 0.84 -9.39
N LEU A 127 -27.14 0.87 -8.07
CA LEU A 127 -25.96 0.97 -7.21
C LEU A 127 -25.94 -0.17 -6.19
N PHE A 128 -24.78 -0.83 -6.07
CA PHE A 128 -24.47 -1.78 -5.00
C PHE A 128 -23.31 -1.25 -4.17
N LEU A 129 -23.40 -1.35 -2.85
CA LEU A 129 -22.25 -1.30 -1.95
C LEU A 129 -21.99 -2.71 -1.46
N ILE A 130 -20.78 -3.21 -1.70
CA ILE A 130 -20.40 -4.59 -1.39
C ILE A 130 -19.25 -4.56 -0.38
N ASP A 131 -19.40 -5.31 0.73
CA ASP A 131 -18.38 -5.42 1.76
C ASP A 131 -17.20 -6.31 1.33
N LYS A 132 -16.17 -6.34 2.14
CA LYS A 132 -14.96 -7.17 1.93
C LYS A 132 -15.24 -8.68 1.82
N ASN A 133 -16.42 -9.15 2.28
CA ASN A 133 -16.82 -10.55 2.28
C ASN A 133 -17.71 -10.90 1.07
N GLY A 134 -18.03 -9.91 0.23
CA GLY A 134 -18.91 -10.09 -0.93
C GLY A 134 -20.40 -9.94 -0.64
N ASN A 135 -20.78 -9.41 0.53
CA ASN A 135 -22.18 -9.15 0.87
C ASN A 135 -22.57 -7.75 0.41
N ALA A 136 -23.69 -7.62 -0.29
CA ALA A 136 -24.27 -6.31 -0.58
C ALA A 136 -24.84 -5.71 0.71
N THR A 137 -24.25 -4.62 1.16
CA THR A 137 -24.78 -3.81 2.29
C THR A 137 -25.82 -2.81 1.80
N TYR A 138 -25.80 -2.51 0.50
CA TYR A 138 -26.79 -1.67 -0.17
C TYR A 138 -27.01 -2.17 -1.60
N ASN A 139 -28.28 -2.12 -2.07
CA ASN A 139 -28.69 -2.54 -3.42
C ASN A 139 -30.00 -1.84 -3.79
N GLU A 140 -29.91 -0.69 -4.45
CA GLU A 140 -31.09 0.07 -4.87
C GLU A 140 -30.86 0.81 -6.19
N SER A 141 -31.97 1.15 -6.86
CA SER A 141 -31.97 2.03 -8.03
C SER A 141 -32.13 3.48 -7.58
N LEU A 142 -31.20 4.34 -8.04
CA LEU A 142 -31.19 5.77 -7.74
C LEU A 142 -32.10 6.55 -8.70
N GLU A 143 -32.38 7.83 -8.38
CA GLU A 143 -33.23 8.71 -9.20
C GLU A 143 -32.60 9.04 -10.56
N GLY A 144 -31.28 9.14 -10.66
CA GLY A 144 -30.51 9.42 -11.87
C GLY A 144 -29.50 8.33 -12.21
N GLU A 145 -28.93 8.38 -13.41
CA GLU A 145 -27.83 7.51 -13.81
C GLU A 145 -26.58 7.82 -12.98
N VAL A 146 -25.89 6.78 -12.54
CA VAL A 146 -24.64 6.90 -11.77
C VAL A 146 -23.51 7.18 -12.74
N GLN A 147 -22.93 8.36 -12.67
CA GLN A 147 -21.75 8.73 -13.43
C GLN A 147 -20.50 8.03 -12.88
N PHE A 148 -20.30 8.15 -11.57
CA PHE A 148 -19.27 7.42 -10.83
C PHE A 148 -19.60 7.35 -9.34
N ALA A 149 -18.92 6.45 -8.64
CA ALA A 149 -18.94 6.38 -7.19
C ALA A 149 -17.51 6.22 -6.63
N ARG A 150 -17.27 6.72 -5.40
CA ARG A 150 -16.04 6.57 -4.64
C ARG A 150 -16.35 6.12 -3.23
N VAL A 151 -15.59 5.16 -2.73
CA VAL A 151 -15.80 4.60 -1.40
C VAL A 151 -14.63 4.93 -0.49
N GLY A 152 -14.94 5.54 0.66
CA GLY A 152 -14.01 5.80 1.74
C GLY A 152 -14.11 4.75 2.87
N GLU A 153 -13.59 5.10 4.04
CA GLU A 153 -13.66 4.22 5.22
C GLU A 153 -15.06 4.13 5.82
N ARG A 154 -15.85 5.20 5.75
CA ARG A 154 -17.17 5.32 6.38
C ARG A 154 -18.30 5.67 5.42
N PHE A 155 -17.97 6.26 4.29
CA PHE A 155 -18.94 6.82 3.38
C PHE A 155 -18.65 6.42 1.93
N ALA A 156 -19.68 6.50 1.12
CA ALA A 156 -19.63 6.41 -0.34
C ALA A 156 -20.16 7.72 -0.93
N ALA A 157 -19.39 8.35 -1.81
CA ALA A 157 -19.80 9.49 -2.63
C ALA A 157 -20.28 8.96 -3.99
N VAL A 158 -21.47 9.32 -4.40
CA VAL A 158 -22.10 8.87 -5.63
C VAL A 158 -22.55 10.09 -6.42
N VAL A 159 -22.04 10.24 -7.62
CA VAL A 159 -22.47 11.30 -8.55
C VAL A 159 -23.48 10.72 -9.51
N VAL A 160 -24.65 11.35 -9.55
CA VAL A 160 -25.78 10.94 -10.41
C VAL A 160 -26.30 12.10 -11.23
N GLY A 161 -27.04 11.82 -12.27
CA GLY A 161 -27.69 12.81 -13.12
C GLY A 161 -26.91 13.10 -14.41
N GLU A 162 -27.22 14.24 -15.02
CA GLU A 162 -26.59 14.71 -16.26
C GLU A 162 -25.25 15.42 -15.96
N ASP A 163 -24.36 15.45 -16.93
CA ASP A 163 -23.01 16.01 -16.78
C ASP A 163 -22.98 17.46 -16.29
N THR A 164 -23.95 18.28 -16.72
CA THR A 164 -24.01 19.72 -16.40
C THR A 164 -24.87 20.04 -15.18
N GLU A 165 -25.64 19.07 -14.71
CA GLU A 165 -26.47 19.19 -13.50
C GLU A 165 -26.30 17.95 -12.61
N PRO A 166 -25.09 17.67 -12.17
CA PRO A 166 -24.82 16.51 -11.34
C PRO A 166 -25.37 16.72 -9.92
N LYS A 167 -25.85 15.63 -9.34
CA LYS A 167 -26.22 15.54 -7.94
C LYS A 167 -25.20 14.65 -7.22
N LEU A 168 -24.54 15.20 -6.23
CA LEU A 168 -23.63 14.45 -5.37
C LEU A 168 -24.42 13.93 -4.16
N ILE A 169 -24.47 12.62 -4.01
CA ILE A 169 -25.12 11.94 -2.89
C ILE A 169 -24.03 11.30 -2.05
N VAL A 170 -24.05 11.54 -0.73
CA VAL A 170 -23.17 10.84 0.20
C VAL A 170 -24.02 9.88 1.03
N LYS A 171 -23.59 8.60 1.02
CA LYS A 171 -24.23 7.53 1.79
C LYS A 171 -23.24 6.98 2.82
N ASP A 172 -23.75 6.45 3.92
CA ASP A 172 -22.95 5.55 4.74
C ASP A 172 -22.76 4.19 4.03
N LEU A 173 -21.92 3.32 4.57
CA LEU A 173 -21.63 2.03 3.95
C LEU A 173 -22.80 1.01 4.04
N ASN A 174 -23.87 1.34 4.76
CA ASN A 174 -25.13 0.58 4.78
C ASN A 174 -26.18 1.19 3.82
N GLY A 175 -25.82 2.27 3.12
CA GLY A 175 -26.65 2.92 2.13
C GLY A 175 -27.58 4.01 2.63
N ALA A 176 -27.58 4.33 3.94
CA ALA A 176 -28.32 5.47 4.44
C ALA A 176 -27.73 6.78 3.87
N GLN A 177 -28.61 7.65 3.35
CA GLN A 177 -28.21 8.94 2.83
C GLN A 177 -27.83 9.87 3.99
N VAL A 178 -26.59 10.38 3.95
CA VAL A 178 -26.03 11.26 4.98
C VAL A 178 -26.02 12.70 4.51
N ASP A 179 -25.78 12.92 3.21
CA ASP A 179 -25.65 14.25 2.63
C ASP A 179 -26.05 14.27 1.15
N VAL A 180 -26.46 15.43 0.65
CA VAL A 180 -26.81 15.66 -0.76
C VAL A 180 -26.43 17.09 -1.14
N GLU A 181 -25.68 17.23 -2.23
CA GLU A 181 -25.30 18.51 -2.80
C GLU A 181 -25.75 18.59 -4.28
N THR A 182 -26.47 19.63 -4.59
CA THR A 182 -26.99 19.86 -5.94
C THR A 182 -26.57 21.25 -6.43
N GLU A 183 -26.89 22.29 -5.65
CA GLU A 183 -26.68 23.69 -6.05
C GLU A 183 -25.19 24.03 -6.22
N ALA A 184 -24.33 23.45 -5.40
CA ALA A 184 -22.89 23.69 -5.45
C ALA A 184 -22.22 23.24 -6.77
N TYR A 185 -22.92 22.41 -7.57
CA TYR A 185 -22.37 21.83 -8.82
C TYR A 185 -23.21 22.15 -10.05
N SER A 186 -24.21 23.02 -9.95
CA SER A 186 -25.00 23.46 -11.12
C SER A 186 -24.08 24.14 -12.15
N GLY A 187 -24.07 23.62 -13.37
CA GLY A 187 -23.19 24.08 -14.44
C GLY A 187 -21.72 23.61 -14.32
N LEU A 188 -21.41 22.64 -13.43
CA LEU A 188 -20.07 22.09 -13.25
C LEU A 188 -20.03 20.60 -13.55
N LEU A 189 -18.94 20.13 -14.14
CA LEU A 189 -18.66 18.70 -14.27
C LEU A 189 -17.91 18.21 -13.01
N ILE A 190 -18.45 17.27 -12.26
CA ILE A 190 -17.72 16.65 -11.15
C ILE A 190 -16.77 15.60 -11.74
N LEU A 191 -15.47 15.86 -11.64
CA LEU A 191 -14.43 15.00 -12.21
C LEU A 191 -14.05 13.84 -11.30
N ASP A 192 -13.94 14.11 -9.99
CA ASP A 192 -13.59 13.10 -9.00
C ASP A 192 -14.00 13.57 -7.59
N ALA A 193 -14.04 12.63 -6.65
CA ALA A 193 -14.31 12.86 -5.25
C ALA A 193 -13.51 11.88 -4.38
N GLY A 194 -13.32 12.20 -3.12
CA GLY A 194 -12.67 11.31 -2.18
C GLY A 194 -12.83 11.76 -0.74
N PHE A 195 -12.49 10.87 0.18
CA PHE A 195 -12.63 11.11 1.60
C PHE A 195 -11.28 11.31 2.26
N PHE A 196 -11.25 12.08 3.34
CA PHE A 196 -10.06 12.37 4.11
C PHE A 196 -10.40 12.68 5.58
N GLY A 197 -9.37 12.89 6.40
CA GLY A 197 -9.48 13.01 7.85
C GLY A 197 -9.12 11.70 8.55
N ASP A 198 -8.93 11.75 9.87
CA ASP A 198 -8.46 10.60 10.65
C ASP A 198 -9.47 9.44 10.67
N GLN A 199 -10.75 9.76 10.44
CA GLN A 199 -11.86 8.80 10.38
C GLN A 199 -12.63 8.89 9.05
N GLY A 200 -12.08 9.55 8.03
CA GLY A 200 -12.76 9.77 6.76
C GLY A 200 -14.01 10.65 6.85
N GLU A 201 -14.05 11.59 7.83
CA GLU A 201 -15.19 12.45 8.12
C GLU A 201 -15.29 13.67 7.21
N TYR A 202 -14.26 13.94 6.43
CA TYR A 202 -14.25 14.98 5.40
C TYR A 202 -14.26 14.38 4.01
N MET A 203 -14.73 15.16 3.05
CA MET A 203 -14.73 14.83 1.63
C MET A 203 -14.15 15.99 0.83
N TRP A 204 -13.46 15.68 -0.24
CA TRP A 204 -13.08 16.63 -1.28
C TRP A 204 -13.77 16.24 -2.60
N THR A 205 -14.04 17.24 -3.43
CA THR A 205 -14.47 17.05 -4.82
C THR A 205 -13.60 17.90 -5.74
N LEU A 206 -13.38 17.40 -6.96
CA LEU A 206 -12.84 18.18 -8.07
C LEU A 206 -13.96 18.39 -9.07
N ALA A 207 -14.22 19.64 -9.41
CA ALA A 207 -15.20 20.02 -10.42
C ALA A 207 -14.53 20.88 -11.50
N LEU A 208 -15.07 20.85 -12.70
CA LEU A 208 -14.59 21.59 -13.85
C LEU A 208 -15.71 22.52 -14.35
N ASP A 209 -15.45 23.82 -14.33
CA ASP A 209 -16.27 24.82 -15.03
C ASP A 209 -15.78 24.89 -16.49
N VAL A 210 -16.67 24.51 -17.41
CA VAL A 210 -16.40 24.54 -18.86
C VAL A 210 -17.14 25.68 -19.59
N PHE A 211 -17.97 26.42 -18.88
CA PHE A 211 -18.81 27.48 -19.47
C PHE A 211 -18.15 28.85 -19.46
N GLY A 212 -17.03 29.00 -18.77
CA GLY A 212 -16.22 30.22 -18.80
C GLY A 212 -15.44 30.41 -20.10
N THR A 213 -14.69 31.49 -20.21
CA THR A 213 -13.79 31.76 -21.35
C THR A 213 -12.59 30.80 -21.40
N ALA A 214 -12.23 30.20 -20.27
CA ALA A 214 -11.23 29.15 -20.12
C ALA A 214 -11.74 28.12 -19.10
N PRO A 215 -11.39 26.83 -19.26
CA PRO A 215 -11.73 25.83 -18.26
C PRO A 215 -11.13 26.18 -16.90
N ASN A 216 -11.90 26.01 -15.83
CA ASN A 216 -11.45 26.29 -14.47
C ASN A 216 -11.73 25.09 -13.57
N THR A 217 -10.68 24.52 -13.01
CA THR A 217 -10.81 23.41 -12.04
C THR A 217 -11.04 23.99 -10.65
N ILE A 218 -12.06 23.50 -9.96
CA ILE A 218 -12.45 23.91 -8.61
C ILE A 218 -12.33 22.71 -7.68
N MET A 219 -11.67 22.88 -6.55
CA MET A 219 -11.68 21.90 -5.46
C MET A 219 -12.54 22.44 -4.32
N ASN A 220 -13.52 21.62 -3.91
CA ASN A 220 -14.33 21.90 -2.71
C ASN A 220 -14.01 20.87 -1.63
N THR A 221 -14.12 21.27 -0.36
CA THR A 221 -14.00 20.41 0.80
C THR A 221 -15.23 20.55 1.68
N PHE A 222 -15.69 19.43 2.24
CA PHE A 222 -16.89 19.33 3.08
C PHE A 222 -16.61 18.52 4.34
N GLN A 223 -17.24 18.88 5.43
CA GLN A 223 -17.43 17.95 6.54
C GLN A 223 -18.75 17.22 6.30
N VAL A 224 -18.67 15.92 6.04
CA VAL A 224 -19.82 15.08 5.65
C VAL A 224 -20.99 15.24 6.63
N GLY A 225 -22.17 15.53 6.10
CA GLY A 225 -23.41 15.72 6.86
C GLY A 225 -23.47 17.00 7.69
N LYS A 226 -22.54 17.96 7.47
CA LYS A 226 -22.53 19.21 8.25
C LYS A 226 -22.45 20.46 7.41
N MET A 227 -21.31 20.71 6.77
CA MET A 227 -21.09 21.96 6.05
C MET A 227 -19.98 21.89 5.03
N ASN A 228 -20.02 22.80 4.06
CA ASN A 228 -18.87 23.16 3.22
C ASN A 228 -17.79 23.82 4.09
N THR A 229 -16.56 23.32 3.99
CA THR A 229 -15.41 23.80 4.78
C THR A 229 -14.48 24.67 3.98
N GLY A 230 -14.41 24.52 2.65
CA GLY A 230 -13.56 25.33 1.80
C GLY A 230 -13.82 25.14 0.32
N SER A 231 -13.39 26.11 -0.47
CA SER A 231 -13.40 26.09 -1.92
C SER A 231 -12.19 26.84 -2.45
N VAL A 232 -11.57 26.32 -3.50
CA VAL A 232 -10.47 26.98 -4.19
C VAL A 232 -10.51 26.73 -5.69
N SER A 233 -10.29 27.79 -6.47
CA SER A 233 -10.04 27.70 -7.89
C SER A 233 -8.57 27.32 -8.12
N LEU A 234 -8.35 26.24 -8.88
CA LEU A 234 -7.02 25.78 -9.32
C LEU A 234 -6.62 26.40 -10.66
N GLY A 235 -7.51 27.24 -11.25
CA GLY A 235 -7.31 27.87 -12.55
C GLY A 235 -7.39 26.89 -13.72
N GLU A 236 -6.67 27.19 -14.80
CA GLU A 236 -6.67 26.41 -16.04
C GLU A 236 -5.98 25.04 -15.92
N TYR A 237 -5.31 24.78 -14.81
CA TYR A 237 -4.57 23.53 -14.62
C TYR A 237 -5.51 22.42 -14.19
N MET A 238 -5.73 21.47 -15.08
CA MET A 238 -6.53 20.29 -14.76
C MET A 238 -5.84 19.45 -13.69
N SER A 239 -6.51 19.26 -12.57
CA SER A 239 -6.07 18.33 -11.55
C SER A 239 -6.51 16.91 -11.92
N TYR A 240 -5.61 15.94 -11.74
CA TYR A 240 -5.87 14.54 -12.06
C TYR A 240 -5.78 13.60 -10.86
N LYS A 241 -5.29 14.09 -9.70
CA LYS A 241 -5.19 13.29 -8.47
C LYS A 241 -5.16 14.18 -7.24
N VAL A 242 -5.86 13.75 -6.20
CA VAL A 242 -5.77 14.31 -4.85
C VAL A 242 -5.36 13.21 -3.88
N LEU A 243 -4.38 13.49 -3.03
CA LEU A 243 -3.93 12.60 -1.96
C LEU A 243 -4.04 13.31 -0.62
N TYR A 244 -4.42 12.57 0.42
CA TYR A 244 -4.43 13.07 1.79
C TYR A 244 -3.21 12.55 2.55
N GLU A 245 -2.45 13.47 3.14
CA GLU A 245 -1.24 13.18 3.91
C GLU A 245 -1.11 14.17 5.08
N ASN A 246 -0.97 13.66 6.30
CA ASN A 246 -0.65 14.46 7.48
C ASN A 246 -1.51 15.74 7.60
N THR A 247 -2.82 15.60 7.57
CA THR A 247 -3.81 16.70 7.63
C THR A 247 -3.81 17.66 6.43
N ARG A 248 -3.14 17.30 5.34
CA ARG A 248 -3.02 18.10 4.12
C ARG A 248 -3.54 17.36 2.91
N LEU A 249 -4.11 18.09 1.96
CA LEU A 249 -4.50 17.63 0.65
C LEU A 249 -3.41 18.01 -0.36
N ARG A 250 -2.83 17.03 -1.04
CA ARG A 250 -1.91 17.24 -2.15
C ARG A 250 -2.66 17.10 -3.45
N VAL A 251 -2.71 18.16 -4.22
CA VAL A 251 -3.44 18.27 -5.48
C VAL A 251 -2.45 18.27 -6.64
N PHE A 252 -2.51 17.22 -7.46
CA PHE A 252 -1.61 17.02 -8.59
C PHE A 252 -2.21 17.60 -9.86
N THR A 253 -1.52 18.53 -10.46
CA THR A 253 -1.80 19.03 -11.81
C THR A 253 -0.67 18.64 -12.76
N THR A 254 -0.83 18.94 -14.04
CA THR A 254 0.21 18.68 -15.05
C THR A 254 1.48 19.51 -14.85
N GLN A 255 1.45 20.53 -14.02
CA GLN A 255 2.58 21.44 -13.80
C GLN A 255 3.13 21.40 -12.39
N GLN A 256 2.27 21.30 -11.39
CA GLN A 256 2.64 21.46 -9.99
C GLN A 256 1.86 20.50 -9.09
N VAL A 257 2.40 20.24 -7.92
CA VAL A 257 1.70 19.61 -6.79
C VAL A 257 1.46 20.71 -5.77
N TYR A 258 0.21 21.06 -5.60
CA TYR A 258 -0.22 22.03 -4.60
C TYR A 258 -0.51 21.32 -3.28
N THR A 259 -0.40 22.05 -2.18
CA THR A 259 -0.74 21.56 -0.85
C THR A 259 -1.75 22.48 -0.20
N TYR A 260 -2.86 21.91 0.27
CA TYR A 260 -3.96 22.63 0.91
C TYR A 260 -4.28 22.02 2.28
N ASP A 261 -4.84 22.82 3.17
CA ASP A 261 -5.50 22.32 4.37
C ASP A 261 -6.98 21.95 4.08
N TYR A 262 -7.69 21.49 5.10
CA TYR A 262 -9.11 21.11 5.00
C TYR A 262 -10.07 22.30 4.68
N ARG A 263 -9.57 23.54 4.72
CA ARG A 263 -10.30 24.77 4.35
C ARG A 263 -9.90 25.28 2.98
N CYS A 264 -9.19 24.49 2.20
CA CYS A 264 -8.61 24.90 0.93
C CYS A 264 -7.63 26.08 1.01
N THR A 265 -7.00 26.30 2.18
CA THR A 265 -5.94 27.29 2.31
C THR A 265 -4.63 26.70 1.80
N GLN A 266 -4.02 27.35 0.82
CA GLN A 266 -2.79 26.87 0.18
C GLN A 266 -1.57 27.07 1.10
N ASP A 267 -0.75 26.04 1.22
CA ASP A 267 0.62 26.15 1.73
C ASP A 267 1.58 26.35 0.56
N THR A 268 1.90 27.61 0.29
CA THR A 268 2.76 27.98 -0.85
C THR A 268 4.20 27.46 -0.71
N ASN A 269 4.68 27.26 0.53
CA ASN A 269 6.02 26.73 0.79
C ASN A 269 6.13 25.23 0.48
N ALA A 270 5.00 24.52 0.45
CA ALA A 270 4.94 23.10 0.15
C ALA A 270 4.55 22.79 -1.31
N THR A 271 4.50 23.82 -2.17
CA THR A 271 4.26 23.64 -3.61
C THR A 271 5.49 23.05 -4.30
N MET A 272 5.30 22.01 -5.10
CA MET A 272 6.39 21.31 -5.79
C MET A 272 6.18 21.36 -7.32
N LEU A 273 7.26 21.60 -8.07
CA LEU A 273 7.22 21.57 -9.53
C LEU A 273 7.15 20.11 -10.03
N ALA A 274 6.12 19.80 -10.83
CA ALA A 274 5.90 18.50 -11.44
C ALA A 274 5.85 18.55 -12.99
N TYR A 275 6.17 19.67 -13.60
CA TYR A 275 6.14 19.84 -15.05
C TYR A 275 6.94 18.76 -15.79
N GLY A 276 6.30 18.10 -16.74
CA GLY A 276 6.88 16.98 -17.48
C GLY A 276 6.87 15.62 -16.74
N TRP A 277 6.34 15.57 -15.51
CA TRP A 277 6.26 14.36 -14.68
C TRP A 277 4.81 14.05 -14.29
N LYS A 278 4.46 12.78 -14.27
CA LYS A 278 3.14 12.27 -13.87
C LYS A 278 3.31 11.33 -12.68
N LEU A 279 2.47 11.49 -11.67
CA LEU A 279 2.37 10.53 -10.57
C LEU A 279 1.92 9.18 -11.12
N ILE A 280 2.70 8.13 -10.87
CA ILE A 280 2.38 6.76 -11.27
C ILE A 280 2.07 5.86 -10.07
N ASP A 281 2.67 6.16 -8.91
CA ASP A 281 2.38 5.44 -7.66
C ASP A 281 2.75 6.30 -6.45
N TYR A 282 2.33 5.87 -5.25
CA TYR A 282 2.64 6.57 -4.01
C TYR A 282 2.56 5.63 -2.81
N GLU A 283 3.26 5.99 -1.75
CA GLU A 283 3.21 5.32 -0.46
C GLU A 283 3.00 6.36 0.65
N ILE A 284 1.92 6.23 1.40
CA ILE A 284 1.61 7.09 2.55
C ILE A 284 1.80 6.24 3.81
N PRO A 285 2.94 6.35 4.51
CA PRO A 285 3.17 5.59 5.72
C PRO A 285 2.33 6.15 6.88
N GLU A 286 1.97 5.32 7.86
CA GLU A 286 1.29 5.77 9.09
C GLU A 286 2.09 6.85 9.85
N ARG A 287 3.40 6.79 9.76
CA ARG A 287 4.32 7.78 10.33
C ARG A 287 5.37 8.17 9.31
N GLY A 288 5.62 9.46 9.17
CA GLY A 288 6.59 9.98 8.21
C GLY A 288 5.93 10.79 7.10
N ARG A 289 6.66 10.96 5.99
CA ARG A 289 6.21 11.73 4.82
C ARG A 289 5.82 10.77 3.69
N ALA A 290 4.80 11.15 2.92
CA ALA A 290 4.44 10.43 1.72
C ALA A 290 5.61 10.39 0.74
N LYS A 291 5.78 9.26 0.08
CA LYS A 291 6.69 9.07 -1.03
C LYS A 291 5.87 9.03 -2.31
N LEU A 292 6.17 9.91 -3.23
CA LEU A 292 5.47 10.08 -4.49
C LEU A 292 6.39 9.60 -5.62
N LEU A 293 5.97 8.60 -6.36
CA LEU A 293 6.70 8.06 -7.50
C LEU A 293 6.16 8.66 -8.78
N LEU A 294 7.02 9.37 -9.51
CA LEU A 294 6.67 9.99 -10.76
C LEU A 294 7.51 9.40 -11.90
N ALA A 295 6.91 9.37 -13.09
CA ALA A 295 7.59 9.05 -14.33
C ALA A 295 7.39 10.18 -15.36
N PRO A 296 8.28 10.34 -16.36
CA PRO A 296 8.11 11.35 -17.39
C PRO A 296 6.78 11.19 -18.13
N THR A 297 6.07 12.28 -18.32
CA THR A 297 4.75 12.27 -19.00
C THR A 297 4.86 11.70 -20.42
N SER A 298 5.95 11.97 -21.14
CA SER A 298 6.20 11.44 -22.47
C SER A 298 6.34 9.91 -22.51
N GLN A 299 6.79 9.30 -21.41
CA GLN A 299 6.99 7.85 -21.32
C GLN A 299 5.74 7.11 -20.84
N THR A 300 4.84 7.80 -20.14
CA THR A 300 3.60 7.22 -19.62
C THR A 300 2.41 7.32 -20.55
N SER A 301 2.47 8.23 -21.53
CA SER A 301 1.32 8.52 -22.42
C SER A 301 1.36 7.80 -23.78
N SER A 302 2.51 7.51 -24.33
CA SER A 302 2.61 6.98 -25.70
C SER A 302 3.30 5.63 -25.83
N ALA A 303 4.39 5.39 -25.11
CA ALA A 303 5.19 4.17 -25.26
C ALA A 303 4.96 3.13 -24.16
N GLN A 304 4.32 3.50 -23.06
CA GLN A 304 4.18 2.67 -21.85
C GLN A 304 5.51 2.04 -21.38
N VAL A 305 6.61 2.73 -21.65
CA VAL A 305 7.97 2.26 -21.36
C VAL A 305 8.70 3.33 -20.57
N ILE A 306 9.04 3.01 -19.35
CA ILE A 306 9.64 3.91 -18.38
C ILE A 306 11.14 3.63 -18.29
N SER A 307 11.97 4.66 -18.42
CA SER A 307 13.43 4.59 -18.26
C SER A 307 13.95 5.47 -17.12
N GLU A 308 13.12 6.40 -16.65
CA GLU A 308 13.47 7.32 -15.58
C GLU A 308 12.34 7.40 -14.57
N LEU A 309 12.72 7.59 -13.31
CA LEU A 309 11.80 7.80 -12.21
C LEU A 309 12.23 9.00 -11.38
N ARG A 310 11.26 9.62 -10.71
CA ARG A 310 11.49 10.69 -9.74
C ARG A 310 10.70 10.37 -8.47
N VAL A 311 11.37 10.43 -7.32
CA VAL A 311 10.73 10.24 -6.01
C VAL A 311 10.77 11.55 -5.25
N LEU A 312 9.59 12.01 -4.85
CA LEU A 312 9.43 13.17 -3.97
C LEU A 312 9.05 12.68 -2.57
N GLU A 313 9.80 13.11 -1.56
CA GLU A 313 9.55 12.82 -0.14
C GLU A 313 9.79 14.09 0.68
N GLY A 314 8.75 14.84 0.97
CA GLY A 314 8.88 16.19 1.57
C GLY A 314 9.77 17.09 0.71
N ASP A 315 10.90 17.55 1.26
CA ASP A 315 11.85 18.41 0.55
C ASP A 315 12.90 17.61 -0.26
N ARG A 316 12.86 16.28 -0.18
CA ARG A 316 13.76 15.41 -0.94
C ARG A 316 13.21 15.17 -2.33
N ASP A 317 14.04 15.40 -3.31
CA ASP A 317 13.78 15.17 -4.74
C ASP A 317 14.91 14.31 -5.31
N LYS A 318 14.59 13.06 -5.62
CA LYS A 318 15.57 12.11 -6.15
C LYS A 318 15.15 11.60 -7.51
N ARG A 319 16.10 11.55 -8.43
CA ARG A 319 15.93 10.97 -9.75
C ARG A 319 16.66 9.63 -9.85
N TYR A 320 16.05 8.72 -10.56
CA TYR A 320 16.54 7.36 -10.78
C TYR A 320 16.54 7.08 -12.28
N THR A 321 17.66 6.57 -12.78
CA THR A 321 17.73 5.96 -14.11
C THR A 321 17.52 4.47 -13.94
N LEU A 322 16.55 3.91 -14.63
CA LEU A 322 16.29 2.49 -14.62
C LEU A 322 17.34 1.73 -15.41
N PRO A 323 17.73 0.52 -14.98
CA PRO A 323 18.76 -0.28 -15.67
C PRO A 323 18.33 -0.67 -17.08
N ASP A 324 17.02 -0.76 -17.32
CA ASP A 324 16.44 -1.10 -18.61
C ASP A 324 15.08 -0.40 -18.78
N LYS A 325 14.50 -0.54 -19.96
CA LYS A 325 13.15 -0.06 -20.28
C LYS A 325 12.10 -0.90 -19.57
N CYS A 326 11.38 -0.30 -18.64
CA CYS A 326 10.39 -0.98 -17.80
C CYS A 326 8.96 -0.72 -18.29
N VAL A 327 8.11 -1.74 -18.22
CA VAL A 327 6.67 -1.65 -18.55
C VAL A 327 5.82 -1.12 -17.41
N GLY A 328 6.40 -0.96 -16.21
CA GLY A 328 5.77 -0.33 -15.07
C GLY A 328 6.71 -0.22 -13.88
N ALA A 329 6.35 0.64 -12.93
CA ALA A 329 7.08 0.83 -11.68
C ALA A 329 6.11 1.16 -10.55
N HIS A 330 6.34 0.59 -9.38
CA HIS A 330 5.50 0.72 -8.19
C HIS A 330 6.33 0.86 -6.93
N MET A 331 5.70 1.34 -5.87
CA MET A 331 6.29 1.46 -4.53
C MET A 331 5.68 0.45 -3.58
N TYR A 332 6.52 -0.12 -2.73
CA TYR A 332 6.06 -1.00 -1.66
C TYR A 332 7.10 -1.08 -0.53
N ASN A 333 6.66 -0.80 0.71
CA ASN A 333 7.51 -0.83 1.92
C ASN A 333 8.84 -0.07 1.74
N GLY A 334 8.77 1.16 1.22
CA GLY A 334 9.92 2.03 1.05
C GLY A 334 10.87 1.65 -0.09
N ASN A 335 10.49 0.70 -0.95
CA ASN A 335 11.25 0.28 -2.11
C ASN A 335 10.52 0.64 -3.41
N ILE A 336 11.30 0.85 -4.46
CA ILE A 336 10.84 0.97 -5.83
C ILE A 336 11.02 -0.39 -6.50
N TYR A 337 9.97 -0.86 -7.16
CA TYR A 337 9.98 -2.07 -7.99
C TYR A 337 9.63 -1.69 -9.41
N ALA A 338 10.53 -1.93 -10.34
CA ALA A 338 10.32 -1.68 -11.77
C ALA A 338 10.44 -3.00 -12.54
N VAL A 339 9.55 -3.24 -13.49
CA VAL A 339 9.45 -4.52 -14.18
C VAL A 339 9.66 -4.36 -15.68
N THR A 340 10.47 -5.25 -16.26
CA THR A 340 10.65 -5.44 -17.70
C THR A 340 9.92 -6.69 -18.17
N GLY A 341 10.15 -7.12 -19.40
CA GLY A 341 9.63 -8.39 -19.92
C GLY A 341 10.07 -9.62 -19.13
N ASP A 342 11.25 -9.60 -18.51
CA ASP A 342 11.89 -10.78 -17.90
C ASP A 342 12.60 -10.53 -16.56
N TYR A 343 12.72 -9.26 -16.14
CA TYR A 343 13.34 -8.88 -14.87
C TYR A 343 12.41 -7.99 -14.04
N ILE A 344 12.52 -8.15 -12.71
CA ILE A 344 12.05 -7.17 -11.74
C ILE A 344 13.27 -6.53 -11.07
N TYR A 345 13.34 -5.21 -11.12
CA TYR A 345 14.38 -4.42 -10.48
C TYR A 345 13.86 -3.83 -9.17
N ARG A 346 14.66 -3.91 -8.13
CA ARG A 346 14.36 -3.33 -6.82
C ARG A 346 15.42 -2.31 -6.43
N ALA A 347 15.00 -1.17 -5.91
CA ALA A 347 15.85 -0.20 -5.25
C ALA A 347 15.20 0.31 -3.97
N ASP A 348 15.98 0.52 -2.92
CA ASP A 348 15.54 1.29 -1.75
C ASP A 348 15.45 2.78 -2.14
N THR A 349 14.41 3.48 -1.66
CA THR A 349 14.22 4.92 -1.94
C THR A 349 15.34 5.82 -1.39
N ASN A 350 16.21 5.30 -0.51
CA ASN A 350 17.41 5.99 -0.05
C ASN A 350 18.64 5.70 -0.92
N SER A 351 18.61 4.66 -1.74
CA SER A 351 19.69 4.23 -2.64
C SER A 351 19.27 4.43 -4.10
N GLN A 352 20.21 4.86 -4.95
CA GLN A 352 19.98 4.94 -6.40
C GLN A 352 20.37 3.65 -7.14
N ARG A 353 20.75 2.61 -6.42
CA ARG A 353 21.20 1.35 -7.00
C ARG A 353 20.05 0.36 -7.11
N PHE A 354 19.79 -0.10 -8.33
CA PHE A 354 18.86 -1.18 -8.62
C PHE A 354 19.54 -2.54 -8.62
N PHE A 355 18.85 -3.52 -8.03
CA PHE A 355 19.21 -4.93 -8.09
C PHE A 355 18.17 -5.63 -8.97
N GLY A 356 18.65 -6.36 -9.98
CA GLY A 356 17.80 -7.10 -10.92
C GLY A 356 17.62 -8.55 -10.49
N TYR A 357 16.39 -9.03 -10.57
CA TYR A 357 16.01 -10.41 -10.30
C TYR A 357 15.27 -10.95 -11.51
N LYS A 358 15.68 -12.12 -11.98
CA LYS A 358 15.01 -12.78 -13.08
C LYS A 358 13.65 -13.30 -12.65
N ILE A 359 12.62 -13.01 -13.44
CA ILE A 359 11.27 -13.52 -13.20
C ILE A 359 11.23 -15.01 -13.52
N PRO A 360 10.76 -15.89 -12.62
CA PRO A 360 10.73 -17.32 -12.84
C PRO A 360 9.69 -17.70 -13.89
N GLY A 361 9.93 -18.81 -14.58
CA GLY A 361 8.98 -19.42 -15.52
C GLY A 361 9.24 -19.10 -16.99
N ASN A 362 8.34 -19.58 -17.85
CA ASN A 362 8.45 -19.43 -19.31
C ASN A 362 7.89 -18.11 -19.84
N LEU A 363 7.69 -17.12 -18.95
CA LEU A 363 7.14 -15.80 -19.32
C LEU A 363 8.21 -14.76 -19.60
N ALA A 364 9.51 -15.12 -19.55
CA ALA A 364 10.59 -14.20 -19.86
C ALA A 364 10.38 -13.56 -21.23
N GLY A 365 10.38 -12.24 -21.27
CA GLY A 365 10.15 -11.46 -22.48
C GLY A 365 8.69 -11.16 -22.81
N ASP A 366 7.72 -11.77 -22.12
CA ASP A 366 6.30 -11.65 -22.46
C ASP A 366 5.49 -10.72 -21.54
N ILE A 367 6.09 -10.14 -20.51
CA ILE A 367 5.38 -9.19 -19.62
C ILE A 367 5.16 -7.86 -20.33
N THR A 368 3.90 -7.47 -20.45
CA THR A 368 3.46 -6.30 -21.20
C THR A 368 2.98 -5.14 -20.35
N ALA A 369 2.53 -5.40 -19.11
CA ALA A 369 2.02 -4.37 -18.21
C ALA A 369 2.08 -4.79 -16.73
N SER A 370 2.02 -3.80 -15.84
CA SER A 370 1.84 -3.99 -14.40
C SER A 370 0.65 -3.19 -13.90
N TYR A 371 -0.10 -3.74 -12.92
CA TYR A 371 -1.37 -3.19 -12.43
C TYR A 371 -1.33 -2.76 -10.97
N GLY A 372 -0.15 -2.73 -10.36
CA GLY A 372 0.03 -2.37 -8.95
C GLY A 372 0.50 -3.53 -8.09
N ILE A 373 0.58 -3.28 -6.78
CA ILE A 373 1.04 -4.24 -5.78
C ILE A 373 -0.07 -4.43 -4.75
N THR A 374 -0.37 -5.68 -4.42
CA THR A 374 -1.31 -6.04 -3.36
C THR A 374 -0.73 -5.75 -1.98
N SER A 375 -1.57 -5.61 -0.95
CA SER A 375 -1.10 -5.27 0.40
C SER A 375 -0.20 -6.35 1.03
N ASP A 376 -0.25 -7.59 0.54
CA ASP A 376 0.63 -8.70 0.96
C ASP A 376 1.94 -8.80 0.12
N GLY A 377 2.22 -7.80 -0.74
CA GLY A 377 3.48 -7.66 -1.46
C GLY A 377 3.59 -8.55 -2.70
N LYS A 378 2.53 -8.65 -3.49
CA LYS A 378 2.59 -9.27 -4.82
C LYS A 378 2.26 -8.26 -5.90
N MET A 379 3.09 -8.22 -6.92
CA MET A 379 2.88 -7.37 -8.10
C MET A 379 1.98 -8.08 -9.11
N LEU A 380 0.96 -7.39 -9.57
CA LEU A 380 0.04 -7.88 -10.59
C LEU A 380 0.60 -7.55 -11.98
N LEU A 381 0.76 -8.57 -12.81
CA LEU A 381 1.40 -8.47 -14.13
C LEU A 381 0.49 -9.05 -15.20
N ALA A 382 0.57 -8.48 -16.40
CA ALA A 382 0.01 -9.08 -17.62
C ALA A 382 1.12 -9.68 -18.49
N SER A 383 0.85 -10.85 -19.04
CA SER A 383 1.63 -11.47 -20.12
C SER A 383 0.67 -11.93 -21.21
N GLY A 384 0.66 -11.22 -22.34
CA GLY A 384 -0.39 -11.35 -23.32
C GLY A 384 -1.77 -11.08 -22.70
N GLU A 385 -2.69 -12.02 -22.85
CA GLU A 385 -4.03 -11.94 -22.25
C GLU A 385 -4.10 -12.43 -20.80
N SER A 386 -3.08 -13.12 -20.30
CA SER A 386 -3.10 -13.75 -18.98
C SER A 386 -2.58 -12.81 -17.89
N MET A 387 -3.18 -12.91 -16.70
CA MET A 387 -2.77 -12.18 -15.51
C MET A 387 -1.97 -13.08 -14.55
N TYR A 388 -1.02 -12.50 -13.87
CA TYR A 388 -0.12 -13.15 -12.93
C TYR A 388 0.11 -12.32 -11.68
N ALA A 389 0.38 -13.00 -10.57
CA ALA A 389 0.86 -12.39 -9.34
C ALA A 389 2.31 -12.83 -9.09
N LEU A 390 3.21 -11.86 -9.02
CA LEU A 390 4.64 -12.03 -8.76
C LEU A 390 4.96 -11.67 -7.31
N THR A 391 5.54 -12.59 -6.54
CA THR A 391 6.06 -12.28 -5.21
C THR A 391 7.27 -11.35 -5.33
N LEU A 392 7.25 -10.24 -4.59
CA LEU A 392 8.33 -9.25 -4.64
C LEU A 392 9.61 -9.78 -3.97
N PRO A 393 10.81 -9.49 -4.55
CA PRO A 393 12.08 -9.74 -3.89
C PRO A 393 12.22 -8.81 -2.67
N ASP A 394 12.64 -9.34 -1.53
CA ASP A 394 12.81 -8.61 -0.28
C ASP A 394 14.26 -8.28 0.08
N LYS A 395 15.25 -8.83 -0.68
CA LYS A 395 16.69 -8.54 -0.53
C LYS A 395 17.40 -8.56 -1.86
#